data_aa7e514d3c3b4f95df4b2f709cd12ee5
#
_entry.id   aa7e514d3c3b4f95df4b2f709cd12ee5
#
_cell.length_a   1.000
_cell.length_b   1.000
_cell.length_c   1.000
_cell.angle_alpha   90.00
_cell.angle_beta   90.00
_cell.angle_gamma   90.00
#
_symmetry.space_group_name_H-M   'P 1'
#
loop_
_entity.id
_entity.type
_entity.pdbx_description
1 polymer ?
#
loop_
_entity_poly.entity_id
_entity_poly.type
_entity_poly.pdbx_seq_one_letter_code
_entity_poly.pdbx_strand_id
1 'polypeptide(L)'
;EMQRSLVGSEMCIRDSSRTNIYYAKKFYLLYSQYLKVVPQAVEQLQNGKVLQPVAESSKPVPQAVGQLEEMLFSIPWGHHRYLMDRYSKEPAKALFYVRKTMEEGWSRDTLLNFMDNGLYEREGKALTNFTRTLPDTTSDLAQELTKDPYNFAFTGITQPYNEHILKDALLANISQFLLELGTGFAYIGKEYRLQIGQKEKFIDLLFYNLNLSCYVVIEVKIGEFDFQDLGQLSGYVVACNHILRKEGRDNPTIGLLICRQKDSMLAQYALEGSNLPLGISEYELSKLYPEKVEGTMPTIEEIEARLGENLNGKQTEL
;
A
#
# COMPACT_ATOMS: atom_id res chain seq x y z
N GLU A 1 -43.62 -9.67 21.39
CA GLU A 1 -42.61 -9.01 20.56
C GLU A 1 -41.21 -9.66 20.68
N MET A 2 -40.82 -10.08 21.89
CA MET A 2 -39.54 -10.74 22.16
C MET A 2 -39.35 -12.11 21.47
N GLN A 3 -40.43 -12.87 21.29
CA GLN A 3 -40.41 -14.17 20.60
C GLN A 3 -40.21 -14.06 19.07
N ARG A 4 -40.63 -12.95 18.44
CA ARG A 4 -40.39 -12.72 16.99
C ARG A 4 -38.95 -12.40 16.67
N SER A 5 -38.18 -11.79 17.57
CA SER A 5 -36.75 -11.48 17.39
C SER A 5 -35.88 -12.75 17.43
N LEU A 6 -36.24 -13.75 18.27
CA LEU A 6 -35.52 -15.02 18.36
C LEU A 6 -35.72 -15.91 17.13
N VAL A 7 -36.93 -15.92 16.55
CA VAL A 7 -37.21 -16.66 15.31
C VAL A 7 -36.42 -16.11 14.13
N GLY A 8 -36.20 -14.78 14.05
CA GLY A 8 -35.37 -14.16 13.01
C GLY A 8 -33.89 -14.56 13.11
N SER A 9 -33.34 -14.68 14.33
CA SER A 9 -31.96 -15.08 14.54
C SER A 9 -31.70 -16.57 14.25
N GLU A 10 -32.67 -17.45 14.58
CA GLU A 10 -32.58 -18.88 14.25
C GLU A 10 -32.70 -19.14 12.74
N MET A 11 -33.51 -18.37 12.01
CA MET A 11 -33.61 -18.46 10.56
C MET A 11 -32.29 -18.05 9.88
N CYS A 12 -31.63 -16.98 10.34
CA CYS A 12 -30.31 -16.57 9.82
C CYS A 12 -29.23 -17.65 10.02
N ILE A 13 -29.28 -18.41 11.11
CA ILE A 13 -28.33 -19.49 11.39
C ILE A 13 -28.58 -20.71 10.49
N ARG A 14 -29.84 -21.02 10.19
CA ARG A 14 -30.19 -22.16 9.32
C ARG A 14 -29.89 -21.91 7.84
N ASP A 15 -29.94 -20.66 7.39
CA ASP A 15 -29.70 -20.28 6.00
C ASP A 15 -28.22 -19.95 5.71
N SER A 16 -27.35 -19.95 6.74
CA SER A 16 -25.94 -19.76 6.53
C SER A 16 -25.32 -20.98 5.86
N SER A 17 -24.84 -20.82 4.62
CA SER A 17 -24.16 -21.91 3.93
C SER A 17 -22.93 -22.39 4.74
N ARG A 18 -22.57 -23.68 4.61
CA ARG A 18 -21.37 -24.24 5.25
C ARG A 18 -20.13 -23.41 4.95
N THR A 19 -20.04 -22.85 3.74
CA THR A 19 -18.99 -21.96 3.29
C THR A 19 -18.93 -20.67 4.10
N ASN A 20 -20.07 -20.05 4.40
CA ASN A 20 -20.10 -18.82 5.21
C ASN A 20 -19.66 -19.07 6.65
N ILE A 21 -20.06 -20.19 7.26
CA ILE A 21 -19.61 -20.59 8.60
C ILE A 21 -18.09 -20.85 8.61
N TYR A 22 -17.57 -21.50 7.60
CA TYR A 22 -16.14 -21.75 7.45
C TYR A 22 -15.33 -20.43 7.39
N TYR A 23 -15.77 -19.47 6.58
CA TYR A 23 -15.10 -18.16 6.49
C TYR A 23 -15.32 -17.31 7.74
N ALA A 24 -16.46 -17.38 8.40
CA ALA A 24 -16.68 -16.72 9.69
C ALA A 24 -15.68 -17.22 10.75
N LYS A 25 -15.42 -18.54 10.79
CA LYS A 25 -14.39 -19.12 11.66
C LYS A 25 -12.98 -18.63 11.28
N LYS A 26 -12.65 -18.59 9.99
CA LYS A 26 -11.35 -18.06 9.50
C LYS A 26 -11.16 -16.60 9.90
N PHE A 27 -12.20 -15.76 9.71
CA PHE A 27 -12.21 -14.36 10.09
C PHE A 27 -11.91 -14.19 11.59
N TYR A 28 -12.63 -14.92 12.44
CA TYR A 28 -12.39 -14.89 13.86
C TYR A 28 -10.97 -15.32 14.24
N LEU A 29 -10.46 -16.40 13.65
CA LEU A 29 -9.12 -16.89 13.95
C LEU A 29 -8.03 -15.90 13.48
N LEU A 30 -8.22 -15.25 12.33
CA LEU A 30 -7.26 -14.30 11.77
C LEU A 30 -7.17 -13.01 12.60
N TYR A 31 -8.32 -12.47 13.04
CA TYR A 31 -8.37 -11.15 13.68
C TYR A 31 -8.57 -11.20 15.20
N SER A 32 -8.93 -12.34 15.79
CA SER A 32 -9.30 -12.45 17.21
C SER A 32 -8.19 -12.03 18.17
N GLN A 33 -6.92 -12.22 17.80
CA GLN A 33 -5.79 -11.80 18.64
C GLN A 33 -5.75 -10.28 18.82
N TYR A 34 -6.16 -9.52 17.82
CA TYR A 34 -6.22 -8.06 17.86
C TYR A 34 -7.47 -7.56 18.56
N LEU A 35 -8.58 -8.32 18.50
CA LEU A 35 -9.84 -8.01 19.17
C LEU A 35 -9.80 -8.39 20.67
N LYS A 36 -9.00 -9.39 21.07
CA LYS A 36 -8.89 -9.88 22.45
C LYS A 36 -7.99 -9.04 23.36
N VAL A 37 -7.15 -8.19 22.82
CA VAL A 37 -6.27 -7.30 23.64
C VAL A 37 -7.10 -6.34 24.50
N VAL A 38 -8.37 -6.13 24.18
CA VAL A 38 -9.27 -5.14 24.77
C VAL A 38 -9.91 -5.58 26.10
N PRO A 39 -10.49 -6.78 26.21
CA PRO A 39 -11.08 -7.20 27.48
C PRO A 39 -10.04 -7.22 28.59
N GLN A 40 -8.82 -7.69 28.30
CA GLN A 40 -7.75 -7.77 29.31
C GLN A 40 -7.25 -6.38 29.77
N ALA A 41 -7.13 -5.43 28.87
CA ALA A 41 -6.74 -4.04 29.21
C ALA A 41 -7.85 -3.34 30.01
N VAL A 42 -9.11 -3.52 29.63
CA VAL A 42 -10.27 -2.99 30.35
C VAL A 42 -10.42 -3.65 31.72
N GLU A 43 -10.24 -4.96 31.82
CA GLU A 43 -10.29 -5.69 33.09
C GLU A 43 -9.14 -5.31 34.05
N GLN A 44 -7.95 -5.02 33.52
CA GLN A 44 -6.82 -4.50 34.29
C GLN A 44 -7.05 -3.06 34.78
N LEU A 45 -7.70 -2.21 34.00
CA LEU A 45 -8.08 -0.85 34.41
C LEU A 45 -9.18 -0.88 35.47
N GLN A 46 -10.15 -1.80 35.38
CA GLN A 46 -11.21 -1.97 36.38
C GLN A 46 -10.68 -2.53 37.70
N ASN A 47 -9.62 -3.29 37.68
CA ASN A 47 -8.98 -3.89 38.86
C ASN A 47 -7.93 -2.99 39.55
N GLY A 48 -7.85 -1.71 39.20
CA GLY A 48 -7.05 -0.70 39.92
C GLY A 48 -5.53 -0.89 39.88
N LYS A 49 -4.99 -1.69 38.96
CA LYS A 49 -3.55 -1.80 38.77
C LYS A 49 -3.06 -0.65 37.86
N VAL A 50 -2.49 0.37 38.49
CA VAL A 50 -1.81 1.46 37.81
C VAL A 50 -0.60 0.89 37.07
N LEU A 51 -0.68 0.86 35.75
CA LEU A 51 0.47 0.59 34.89
C LEU A 51 1.38 1.83 34.92
N GLN A 52 2.67 1.61 35.23
CA GLN A 52 3.68 2.66 35.05
C GLN A 52 3.72 3.08 33.58
N PRO A 53 3.89 4.38 33.29
CA PRO A 53 3.85 4.86 31.91
C PRO A 53 5.04 4.32 31.13
N VAL A 54 4.77 3.43 30.19
CA VAL A 54 5.62 3.21 29.03
C VAL A 54 5.36 4.38 28.09
N ALA A 55 6.42 5.10 27.77
CA ALA A 55 6.38 6.36 27.04
C ALA A 55 5.53 6.31 25.77
N GLU A 56 4.64 7.28 25.67
CA GLU A 56 4.09 7.92 24.47
C GLU A 56 3.68 7.07 23.26
N SER A 57 2.50 6.43 23.35
CA SER A 57 1.54 6.48 22.27
C SER A 57 0.18 6.85 22.90
N SER A 58 -0.19 8.08 22.76
CA SER A 58 -1.24 8.75 23.53
C SER A 58 -2.64 8.62 22.90
N LYS A 59 -3.16 7.40 22.72
CA LYS A 59 -4.61 7.20 22.48
C LYS A 59 -5.15 6.21 23.51
N PRO A 60 -6.27 6.51 24.19
CA PRO A 60 -6.88 5.57 25.12
C PRO A 60 -7.28 4.28 24.39
N VAL A 61 -6.92 3.14 24.96
CA VAL A 61 -7.13 1.79 24.44
C VAL A 61 -8.57 1.51 23.93
N PRO A 62 -9.67 2.05 24.52
CA PRO A 62 -11.02 1.90 23.97
C PRO A 62 -11.21 2.50 22.58
N GLN A 63 -10.54 3.61 22.24
CA GLN A 63 -10.66 4.25 20.93
C GLN A 63 -9.95 3.45 19.82
N ALA A 64 -8.78 2.87 20.13
CA ALA A 64 -8.02 2.08 19.15
C ALA A 64 -8.76 0.82 18.71
N VAL A 65 -9.60 0.26 19.55
CA VAL A 65 -10.37 -0.95 19.28
C VAL A 65 -11.63 -0.66 18.49
N GLY A 66 -12.37 0.37 18.87
CA GLY A 66 -13.50 0.82 18.07
C GLY A 66 -13.07 1.15 16.64
N GLN A 67 -11.89 1.75 16.49
CA GLN A 67 -11.28 2.02 15.17
C GLN A 67 -10.91 0.74 14.41
N LEU A 68 -10.40 -0.30 15.09
CA LEU A 68 -10.08 -1.57 14.44
C LEU A 68 -11.32 -2.32 13.99
N GLU A 69 -12.36 -2.37 14.85
CA GLU A 69 -13.64 -2.98 14.51
C GLU A 69 -14.28 -2.23 13.34
N GLU A 70 -14.36 -0.92 13.39
CA GLU A 70 -14.87 -0.08 12.31
C GLU A 70 -14.11 -0.35 11.00
N MET A 71 -12.78 -0.39 11.05
CA MET A 71 -11.93 -0.72 9.90
C MET A 71 -12.23 -2.11 9.33
N LEU A 72 -12.33 -3.14 10.17
CA LEU A 72 -12.61 -4.51 9.74
C LEU A 72 -14.00 -4.65 9.10
N PHE A 73 -15.01 -3.92 9.59
CA PHE A 73 -16.37 -3.98 9.04
C PHE A 73 -16.64 -2.97 7.93
N SER A 74 -15.68 -2.08 7.61
CA SER A 74 -15.84 -1.08 6.54
C SER A 74 -15.67 -1.65 5.13
N ILE A 75 -14.96 -2.77 4.98
CA ILE A 75 -14.72 -3.38 3.67
C ILE A 75 -15.68 -4.55 3.39
N PRO A 76 -16.06 -4.79 2.12
CA PRO A 76 -16.98 -5.86 1.77
C PRO A 76 -16.47 -7.25 2.17
N TRP A 77 -17.39 -8.15 2.59
CA TRP A 77 -17.08 -9.53 2.97
C TRP A 77 -16.28 -10.30 1.90
N GLY A 78 -16.55 -10.03 0.62
CA GLY A 78 -15.81 -10.63 -0.49
C GLY A 78 -14.31 -10.34 -0.46
N HIS A 79 -13.89 -9.14 -0.01
CA HIS A 79 -12.48 -8.79 0.16
C HIS A 79 -11.84 -9.61 1.29
N HIS A 80 -12.53 -9.74 2.43
CA HIS A 80 -12.04 -10.56 3.54
C HIS A 80 -11.80 -12.01 3.15
N ARG A 81 -12.62 -12.59 2.27
CA ARG A 81 -12.43 -13.97 1.83
C ARG A 81 -11.07 -14.18 1.19
N TYR A 82 -10.65 -13.29 0.28
CA TYR A 82 -9.32 -13.34 -0.35
C TYR A 82 -8.20 -13.15 0.67
N LEU A 83 -8.36 -12.19 1.60
CA LEU A 83 -7.37 -11.95 2.65
C LEU A 83 -7.20 -13.19 3.57
N MET A 84 -8.32 -13.81 3.96
CA MET A 84 -8.30 -15.02 4.79
C MET A 84 -7.70 -16.23 4.08
N ASP A 85 -7.89 -16.35 2.79
CA ASP A 85 -7.33 -17.46 2.03
C ASP A 85 -5.82 -17.31 1.83
N ARG A 86 -5.35 -16.08 1.60
CA ARG A 86 -3.95 -15.82 1.32
C ARG A 86 -3.10 -15.59 2.57
N TYR A 87 -3.62 -14.85 3.56
CA TYR A 87 -2.88 -14.38 4.72
C TYR A 87 -3.36 -14.98 6.05
N SER A 88 -3.88 -16.21 6.04
CA SER A 88 -4.41 -16.88 7.24
C SER A 88 -3.41 -17.00 8.40
N LYS A 89 -2.12 -16.93 8.12
CA LYS A 89 -1.02 -16.99 9.09
C LYS A 89 -0.28 -15.66 9.26
N GLU A 90 -0.65 -14.65 8.50
CA GLU A 90 0.00 -13.34 8.45
C GLU A 90 -1.00 -12.21 8.73
N PRO A 91 -1.57 -12.12 9.95
CA PRO A 91 -2.65 -11.19 10.24
C PRO A 91 -2.24 -9.71 10.12
N ALA A 92 -0.97 -9.37 10.37
CA ALA A 92 -0.47 -8.01 10.16
C ALA A 92 -0.57 -7.60 8.69
N LYS A 93 -0.24 -8.52 7.77
CA LYS A 93 -0.36 -8.29 6.33
C LYS A 93 -1.82 -8.19 5.89
N ALA A 94 -2.70 -9.04 6.45
CA ALA A 94 -4.14 -8.95 6.20
C ALA A 94 -4.70 -7.59 6.65
N LEU A 95 -4.35 -7.10 7.85
CA LEU A 95 -4.77 -5.81 8.37
C LEU A 95 -4.25 -4.64 7.53
N PHE A 96 -3.02 -4.71 7.02
CA PHE A 96 -2.49 -3.73 6.09
C PHE A 96 -3.40 -3.57 4.86
N TYR A 97 -3.77 -4.68 4.22
CA TYR A 97 -4.65 -4.65 3.05
C TYR A 97 -6.09 -4.24 3.39
N VAL A 98 -6.60 -4.56 4.59
CA VAL A 98 -7.90 -4.05 5.07
C VAL A 98 -7.85 -2.52 5.16
N ARG A 99 -6.83 -1.97 5.84
CA ARG A 99 -6.62 -0.53 5.98
C ARG A 99 -6.55 0.16 4.62
N LYS A 100 -5.71 -0.33 3.72
CA LYS A 100 -5.58 0.23 2.37
C LYS A 100 -6.87 0.15 1.56
N THR A 101 -7.59 -0.95 1.64
CA THR A 101 -8.88 -1.09 0.96
C THR A 101 -9.91 -0.07 1.46
N MET A 102 -9.94 0.17 2.78
CA MET A 102 -10.82 1.17 3.38
C MET A 102 -10.43 2.61 2.97
N GLU A 103 -9.15 2.95 3.11
CA GLU A 103 -8.64 4.30 2.86
C GLU A 103 -8.73 4.70 1.38
N GLU A 104 -8.48 3.77 0.49
CA GLU A 104 -8.37 4.03 -0.95
C GLU A 104 -9.60 3.55 -1.74
N GLY A 105 -10.56 2.93 -1.08
CA GLY A 105 -11.79 2.47 -1.72
C GLY A 105 -11.58 1.39 -2.79
N TRP A 106 -10.61 0.48 -2.59
CA TRP A 106 -10.25 -0.50 -3.60
C TRP A 106 -11.39 -1.44 -3.97
N SER A 107 -11.55 -1.66 -5.26
CA SER A 107 -12.34 -2.76 -5.79
C SER A 107 -11.66 -4.10 -5.46
N ARG A 108 -12.42 -5.19 -5.57
CA ARG A 108 -11.87 -6.54 -5.40
C ARG A 108 -10.68 -6.82 -6.32
N ASP A 109 -10.78 -6.44 -7.58
CA ASP A 109 -9.74 -6.69 -8.57
C ASP A 109 -8.49 -5.84 -8.30
N THR A 110 -8.67 -4.61 -7.81
CA THR A 110 -7.57 -3.75 -7.37
C THR A 110 -6.85 -4.34 -6.16
N LEU A 111 -7.61 -4.82 -5.15
CA LEU A 111 -7.04 -5.50 -3.98
C LEU A 111 -6.21 -6.73 -4.41
N LEU A 112 -6.78 -7.60 -5.25
CA LEU A 112 -6.07 -8.80 -5.74
C LEU A 112 -4.79 -8.43 -6.49
N ASN A 113 -4.83 -7.42 -7.35
CA ASN A 113 -3.65 -6.94 -8.07
C ASN A 113 -2.54 -6.49 -7.11
N PHE A 114 -2.86 -5.70 -6.08
CA PHE A 114 -1.87 -5.26 -5.10
C PHE A 114 -1.36 -6.40 -4.20
N MET A 115 -2.22 -7.37 -3.86
CA MET A 115 -1.80 -8.58 -3.16
C MET A 115 -0.82 -9.41 -4.02
N ASP A 116 -1.11 -9.53 -5.34
CA ASP A 116 -0.28 -10.28 -6.28
C ASP A 116 1.06 -9.59 -6.55
N ASN A 117 1.08 -8.28 -6.51
CA ASN A 117 2.28 -7.47 -6.70
C ASN A 117 3.05 -7.20 -5.40
N GLY A 118 2.67 -7.83 -4.29
CA GLY A 118 3.40 -7.74 -3.03
C GLY A 118 3.52 -6.30 -2.49
N LEU A 119 2.43 -5.50 -2.53
CA LEU A 119 2.47 -4.11 -2.09
C LEU A 119 2.98 -3.96 -0.65
N TYR A 120 2.60 -4.87 0.24
CA TYR A 120 3.03 -4.84 1.65
C TYR A 120 4.57 -4.83 1.81
N GLU A 121 5.27 -5.53 0.93
CA GLU A 121 6.72 -5.64 0.93
C GLU A 121 7.41 -4.42 0.34
N ARG A 122 6.74 -3.68 -0.55
CA ARG A 122 7.32 -2.59 -1.35
C ARG A 122 7.00 -1.19 -0.83
N GLU A 123 5.85 -1.03 -0.18
CA GLU A 123 5.39 0.28 0.31
C GLU A 123 6.31 0.83 1.40
N GLY A 124 6.67 2.08 1.28
CA GLY A 124 7.55 2.77 2.20
C GLY A 124 9.01 2.32 2.16
N LYS A 125 9.43 1.56 1.14
CA LYS A 125 10.77 0.95 1.07
C LYS A 125 11.79 1.75 0.26
N ALA A 126 11.40 2.82 -0.41
CA ALA A 126 12.36 3.69 -1.10
C ALA A 126 13.44 4.21 -0.14
N LEU A 127 14.64 4.33 -0.64
CA LEU A 127 15.69 5.07 0.07
C LEU A 127 15.36 6.56 -0.02
N THR A 128 15.19 7.22 1.12
CA THR A 128 14.84 8.64 1.19
C THR A 128 15.63 9.36 2.28
N ASN A 129 15.64 10.68 2.20
CA ASN A 129 16.13 11.56 3.27
C ASN A 129 15.00 12.36 3.93
N PHE A 130 13.75 11.91 3.81
CA PHE A 130 12.55 12.66 4.23
C PHE A 130 12.54 12.97 5.72
N THR A 131 12.94 12.03 6.58
CA THR A 131 13.03 12.24 8.04
C THR A 131 13.92 13.40 8.45
N ARG A 132 14.88 13.78 7.61
CA ARG A 132 15.80 14.88 7.83
C ARG A 132 15.39 16.17 7.13
N THR A 133 14.64 16.07 6.05
CA THR A 133 14.36 17.18 5.12
C THR A 133 12.91 17.67 5.14
N LEU A 134 12.00 16.88 5.73
CA LEU A 134 10.60 17.21 5.88
C LEU A 134 10.22 17.29 7.37
N PRO A 135 9.17 18.05 7.74
CA PRO A 135 8.59 17.99 9.08
C PRO A 135 8.09 16.58 9.41
N ASP A 136 8.17 16.14 10.67
CA ASP A 136 7.79 14.79 11.13
C ASP A 136 6.38 14.37 10.66
N THR A 137 5.42 15.28 10.70
CA THR A 137 4.03 15.03 10.29
C THR A 137 3.86 14.69 8.81
N THR A 138 4.79 15.12 7.96
CA THR A 138 4.76 14.90 6.51
C THR A 138 5.77 13.87 6.05
N SER A 139 6.84 13.64 6.82
CA SER A 139 7.91 12.74 6.45
C SER A 139 7.44 11.28 6.40
N ASP A 140 6.68 10.85 7.42
CA ASP A 140 6.14 9.49 7.49
C ASP A 140 5.16 9.22 6.35
N LEU A 141 4.23 10.17 6.10
CA LEU A 141 3.29 10.07 4.99
C LEU A 141 4.02 10.08 3.63
N ALA A 142 5.04 10.93 3.47
CA ALA A 142 5.84 10.96 2.25
C ALA A 142 6.59 9.64 2.03
N GLN A 143 7.11 9.03 3.10
CA GLN A 143 7.76 7.73 3.04
C GLN A 143 6.77 6.62 2.63
N GLU A 144 5.59 6.58 3.25
CA GLU A 144 4.55 5.59 2.94
C GLU A 144 4.08 5.66 1.47
N LEU A 145 4.10 6.83 0.84
CA LEU A 145 3.73 7.00 -0.56
C LEU A 145 4.80 6.48 -1.55
N THR A 146 6.00 6.16 -1.07
CA THR A 146 7.04 5.58 -1.92
C THR A 146 6.92 4.07 -2.03
N LYS A 147 7.50 3.50 -3.08
CA LYS A 147 7.61 2.05 -3.28
C LYS A 147 8.99 1.69 -3.76
N ASP A 148 9.46 0.49 -3.42
CA ASP A 148 10.73 -0.04 -3.91
C ASP A 148 10.68 -1.58 -3.96
N PRO A 149 10.68 -2.14 -5.17
CA PRO A 149 10.60 -1.49 -6.48
C PRO A 149 9.18 -1.02 -6.84
N TYR A 150 9.06 -0.06 -7.77
CA TYR A 150 7.82 0.22 -8.49
C TYR A 150 7.52 -0.89 -9.49
N ASN A 151 6.27 -1.28 -9.64
CA ASN A 151 5.84 -2.28 -10.60
C ASN A 151 5.30 -1.62 -11.88
N PHE A 152 6.10 -1.63 -12.94
CA PHE A 152 5.74 -1.10 -14.25
C PHE A 152 5.36 -2.19 -15.27
N ALA A 153 5.01 -3.40 -14.80
CA ALA A 153 4.57 -4.51 -15.67
C ALA A 153 3.37 -4.15 -16.55
N PHE A 154 2.51 -3.24 -16.09
CA PHE A 154 1.35 -2.76 -16.84
C PHE A 154 1.72 -2.01 -18.14
N THR A 155 2.97 -1.59 -18.30
CA THR A 155 3.45 -0.97 -19.54
C THR A 155 3.52 -1.95 -20.71
N GLY A 156 3.62 -3.25 -20.43
CA GLY A 156 3.73 -4.29 -21.45
C GLY A 156 5.05 -4.28 -22.23
N ILE A 157 6.07 -3.55 -21.75
CA ILE A 157 7.37 -3.48 -22.42
C ILE A 157 8.11 -4.81 -22.30
N THR A 158 8.35 -5.48 -23.45
CA THR A 158 9.04 -6.78 -23.54
C THR A 158 10.27 -6.72 -24.44
N GLN A 159 10.45 -5.62 -25.18
CA GLN A 159 11.55 -5.42 -26.14
C GLN A 159 12.53 -4.38 -25.60
N PRO A 160 13.75 -4.26 -26.16
CA PRO A 160 14.67 -3.19 -25.84
C PRO A 160 13.99 -1.82 -25.95
N TYR A 161 14.18 -0.97 -24.95
CA TYR A 161 13.54 0.32 -24.83
C TYR A 161 14.51 1.40 -24.38
N ASN A 162 14.13 2.66 -24.56
CA ASN A 162 14.81 3.84 -24.05
C ASN A 162 13.91 4.61 -23.08
N GLU A 163 14.41 5.66 -22.45
CA GLU A 163 13.65 6.47 -21.48
C GLU A 163 12.38 7.05 -22.07
N HIS A 164 12.41 7.48 -23.33
CA HIS A 164 11.23 8.03 -24.00
C HIS A 164 10.12 6.98 -24.16
N ILE A 165 10.46 5.77 -24.62
CA ILE A 165 9.52 4.66 -24.75
C ILE A 165 8.92 4.29 -23.39
N LEU A 166 9.72 4.23 -22.33
CA LEU A 166 9.23 3.95 -20.99
C LEU A 166 8.27 5.03 -20.51
N LYS A 167 8.65 6.30 -20.62
CA LYS A 167 7.79 7.43 -20.23
C LYS A 167 6.48 7.47 -21.01
N ASP A 168 6.52 7.19 -22.31
CA ASP A 168 5.31 7.11 -23.13
C ASP A 168 4.41 5.95 -22.72
N ALA A 169 4.97 4.78 -22.43
CA ALA A 169 4.20 3.63 -21.99
C ALA A 169 3.57 3.83 -20.60
N LEU A 170 4.26 4.52 -19.68
CA LEU A 170 3.68 4.91 -18.38
C LEU A 170 2.48 5.84 -18.56
N LEU A 171 2.58 6.82 -19.47
CA LEU A 171 1.50 7.77 -19.72
C LEU A 171 0.38 7.20 -20.57
N ALA A 172 0.65 6.30 -21.50
CA ALA A 172 -0.38 5.55 -22.21
C ALA A 172 -1.26 4.74 -21.24
N ASN A 173 -0.70 4.35 -20.10
CA ASN A 173 -1.38 3.63 -19.03
C ASN A 173 -1.51 4.49 -17.75
N ILE A 174 -1.81 5.77 -17.88
CA ILE A 174 -1.77 6.74 -16.77
C ILE A 174 -2.62 6.32 -15.57
N SER A 175 -3.76 5.67 -15.78
CA SER A 175 -4.61 5.19 -14.68
C SER A 175 -3.90 4.12 -13.84
N GLN A 176 -3.19 3.19 -14.47
CA GLN A 176 -2.40 2.17 -13.77
C GLN A 176 -1.17 2.79 -13.11
N PHE A 177 -0.56 3.76 -13.77
CA PHE A 177 0.58 4.47 -13.20
C PHE A 177 0.19 5.26 -11.94
N LEU A 178 -0.94 5.97 -11.96
CA LEU A 178 -1.45 6.67 -10.77
C LEU A 178 -1.80 5.71 -9.64
N LEU A 179 -2.38 4.54 -9.93
CA LEU A 179 -2.62 3.49 -8.94
C LEU A 179 -1.30 2.98 -8.36
N GLU A 180 -0.28 2.78 -9.18
CA GLU A 180 1.04 2.34 -8.71
C GLU A 180 1.75 3.44 -7.90
N LEU A 181 1.62 4.71 -8.26
CA LEU A 181 2.15 5.82 -7.45
C LEU A 181 1.48 5.88 -6.07
N GLY A 182 0.17 5.64 -6.01
CA GLY A 182 -0.61 5.64 -4.77
C GLY A 182 -1.54 6.84 -4.64
N THR A 183 -2.09 7.03 -3.43
CA THR A 183 -3.14 7.99 -3.16
C THR A 183 -2.69 9.43 -3.28
N GLY A 184 -3.59 10.27 -3.77
CA GLY A 184 -3.42 11.73 -3.80
C GLY A 184 -2.58 12.25 -4.95
N PHE A 185 -2.02 11.41 -5.82
CA PHE A 185 -1.26 11.88 -6.98
C PHE A 185 -2.19 12.42 -8.08
N ALA A 186 -1.95 13.65 -8.48
CA ALA A 186 -2.57 14.31 -9.62
C ALA A 186 -1.51 14.61 -10.67
N TYR A 187 -1.71 14.12 -11.89
CA TYR A 187 -0.80 14.35 -13.01
C TYR A 187 -0.90 15.79 -13.53
N ILE A 188 0.24 16.47 -13.66
CA ILE A 188 0.33 17.84 -14.20
C ILE A 188 0.84 17.83 -15.63
N GLY A 189 1.94 17.11 -15.90
CA GLY A 189 2.51 17.09 -17.25
C GLY A 189 3.76 16.24 -17.41
N LYS A 190 4.01 15.85 -18.67
CA LYS A 190 5.25 15.25 -19.17
C LYS A 190 6.11 16.33 -19.80
N GLU A 191 7.43 16.20 -19.69
CA GLU A 191 8.39 17.17 -20.24
C GLU A 191 7.96 18.61 -19.89
N TYR A 192 7.62 18.78 -18.60
CA TYR A 192 7.07 20.05 -18.13
C TYR A 192 8.13 21.14 -18.20
N ARG A 193 7.87 22.16 -19.05
CA ARG A 193 8.80 23.24 -19.32
C ARG A 193 8.93 24.20 -18.14
N LEU A 194 10.15 24.40 -17.67
CA LEU A 194 10.53 25.43 -16.71
C LEU A 194 11.45 26.43 -17.36
N GLN A 195 11.14 27.73 -17.22
CA GLN A 195 12.01 28.81 -17.61
C GLN A 195 12.88 29.22 -16.43
N ILE A 196 14.20 28.92 -16.49
CA ILE A 196 15.18 29.25 -15.45
C ILE A 196 16.15 30.29 -16.01
N GLY A 197 15.90 31.55 -15.69
CA GLY A 197 16.61 32.65 -16.33
C GLY A 197 16.37 32.66 -17.85
N GLN A 198 17.43 32.55 -18.65
CA GLN A 198 17.33 32.48 -20.10
C GLN A 198 17.34 31.04 -20.65
N LYS A 199 17.38 30.03 -19.79
CA LYS A 199 17.42 28.62 -20.20
C LYS A 199 16.09 27.94 -19.96
N GLU A 200 15.71 27.09 -20.89
CA GLU A 200 14.60 26.18 -20.73
C GLU A 200 15.10 24.84 -20.20
N LYS A 201 14.35 24.28 -19.28
CA LYS A 201 14.54 22.95 -18.71
C LYS A 201 13.22 22.21 -18.71
N PHE A 202 13.28 20.89 -18.80
CA PHE A 202 12.11 20.05 -18.93
C PHE A 202 12.16 18.97 -17.85
N ILE A 203 11.13 18.95 -17.00
CA ILE A 203 10.95 17.91 -15.99
C ILE A 203 10.31 16.71 -16.69
N ASP A 204 10.83 15.51 -16.48
CA ASP A 204 10.30 14.30 -17.09
C ASP A 204 8.82 14.12 -16.81
N LEU A 205 8.45 14.03 -15.55
CA LEU A 205 7.08 13.87 -15.11
C LEU A 205 6.83 14.77 -13.88
N LEU A 206 5.82 15.62 -13.97
CA LEU A 206 5.41 16.49 -12.87
C LEU A 206 4.03 16.07 -12.36
N PHE A 207 3.96 15.89 -11.05
CA PHE A 207 2.73 15.60 -10.30
C PHE A 207 2.51 16.63 -9.18
N TYR A 208 1.31 16.64 -8.65
CA TYR A 208 0.97 17.26 -7.37
C TYR A 208 0.37 16.20 -6.46
N ASN A 209 0.82 16.09 -5.23
CA ASN A 209 0.20 15.20 -4.25
C ASN A 209 -0.71 16.00 -3.32
N LEU A 210 -2.01 15.67 -3.35
CA LEU A 210 -3.06 16.35 -2.61
C LEU A 210 -2.92 16.14 -1.09
N ASN A 211 -2.49 14.96 -0.66
CA ASN A 211 -2.37 14.60 0.76
C ASN A 211 -1.18 15.32 1.40
N LEU A 212 -0.08 15.44 0.65
CA LEU A 212 1.12 16.17 1.06
C LEU A 212 1.05 17.65 0.75
N SER A 213 0.07 18.09 -0.06
CA SER A 213 -0.03 19.48 -0.55
C SER A 213 1.29 19.97 -1.16
N CYS A 214 1.93 19.18 -2.02
CA CYS A 214 3.22 19.53 -2.62
C CYS A 214 3.35 19.05 -4.06
N TYR A 215 4.24 19.69 -4.82
CA TYR A 215 4.68 19.18 -6.11
C TYR A 215 5.59 17.98 -5.91
N VAL A 216 5.47 17.02 -6.83
CA VAL A 216 6.34 15.83 -6.88
C VAL A 216 6.95 15.76 -8.27
N VAL A 217 8.27 15.89 -8.32
CA VAL A 217 9.08 15.73 -9.52
C VAL A 217 9.51 14.28 -9.61
N ILE A 218 9.16 13.59 -10.68
CA ILE A 218 9.58 12.22 -10.95
C ILE A 218 10.52 12.21 -12.15
N GLU A 219 11.72 11.73 -11.94
CA GLU A 219 12.73 11.47 -12.97
C GLU A 219 12.84 9.95 -13.16
N VAL A 220 12.79 9.47 -14.41
CA VAL A 220 12.83 8.04 -14.73
C VAL A 220 14.08 7.73 -15.51
N LYS A 221 14.89 6.76 -15.06
CA LYS A 221 16.13 6.32 -15.68
C LYS A 221 16.08 4.84 -16.05
N ILE A 222 16.54 4.49 -17.25
CA ILE A 222 16.59 3.09 -17.72
C ILE A 222 17.87 2.35 -17.30
N GLY A 223 18.86 3.08 -16.78
CA GLY A 223 20.16 2.57 -16.32
C GLY A 223 20.23 2.36 -14.82
N GLU A 224 21.43 2.12 -14.36
CA GLU A 224 21.82 2.14 -12.97
C GLU A 224 21.91 3.58 -12.45
N PHE A 225 21.58 3.81 -11.20
CA PHE A 225 21.64 5.10 -10.53
C PHE A 225 23.07 5.65 -10.48
N ASP A 226 23.25 6.95 -10.78
CA ASP A 226 24.49 7.69 -10.59
C ASP A 226 24.22 9.05 -9.89
N PHE A 227 25.25 9.61 -9.23
CA PHE A 227 25.21 10.93 -8.60
C PHE A 227 24.72 12.06 -9.53
N GLN A 228 25.01 11.97 -10.83
CA GLN A 228 24.58 12.95 -11.82
C GLN A 228 23.06 13.04 -11.92
N ASP A 229 22.35 11.91 -11.80
CA ASP A 229 20.88 11.84 -11.88
C ASP A 229 20.24 12.61 -10.72
N LEU A 230 20.82 12.45 -9.51
CA LEU A 230 20.34 13.18 -8.35
C LEU A 230 20.63 14.69 -8.46
N GLY A 231 21.74 15.07 -9.08
CA GLY A 231 22.06 16.47 -9.36
C GLY A 231 21.03 17.14 -10.27
N GLN A 232 20.57 16.45 -11.30
CA GLN A 232 19.51 16.91 -12.20
C GLN A 232 18.18 17.06 -11.46
N LEU A 233 17.75 16.02 -10.75
CA LEU A 233 16.53 16.00 -9.95
C LEU A 233 16.50 17.13 -8.90
N SER A 234 17.64 17.31 -8.18
CA SER A 234 17.80 18.40 -7.20
C SER A 234 17.58 19.78 -7.82
N GLY A 235 18.12 20.01 -9.01
CA GLY A 235 17.92 21.24 -9.74
C GLY A 235 16.45 21.49 -10.08
N TYR A 236 15.70 20.46 -10.45
CA TYR A 236 14.27 20.55 -10.73
C TYR A 236 13.43 20.79 -9.46
N VAL A 237 13.75 20.14 -8.35
CA VAL A 237 13.07 20.38 -7.06
C VAL A 237 13.23 21.82 -6.61
N VAL A 238 14.45 22.38 -6.70
CA VAL A 238 14.70 23.79 -6.40
C VAL A 238 13.93 24.71 -7.34
N ALA A 239 13.94 24.43 -8.64
CA ALA A 239 13.21 25.24 -9.60
C ALA A 239 11.69 25.22 -9.37
N CYS A 240 11.11 24.06 -9.06
CA CYS A 240 9.71 23.94 -8.68
C CYS A 240 9.37 24.75 -7.44
N ASN A 241 10.23 24.71 -6.41
CA ASN A 241 10.03 25.50 -5.20
C ASN A 241 10.01 27.01 -5.46
N HIS A 242 10.80 27.50 -6.41
CA HIS A 242 10.85 28.92 -6.73
C HIS A 242 9.79 29.38 -7.75
N ILE A 243 9.41 28.51 -8.68
CA ILE A 243 8.58 28.89 -9.84
C ILE A 243 7.10 28.49 -9.65
N LEU A 244 6.86 27.29 -9.10
CA LEU A 244 5.51 26.71 -9.06
C LEU A 244 4.90 26.75 -7.66
N ARG A 245 5.69 26.47 -6.63
CA ARG A 245 5.24 26.39 -5.24
C ARG A 245 4.70 27.74 -4.79
N LYS A 246 3.56 27.72 -4.12
CA LYS A 246 2.96 28.90 -3.46
C LYS A 246 3.16 28.79 -1.95
N GLU A 247 3.96 29.71 -1.39
CA GLU A 247 4.18 29.77 0.05
C GLU A 247 2.86 29.94 0.82
N GLY A 248 2.76 29.31 1.96
CA GLY A 248 1.55 29.32 2.81
C GLY A 248 0.46 28.35 2.35
N ARG A 249 0.55 27.79 1.12
CA ARG A 249 -0.36 26.77 0.60
C ARG A 249 0.34 25.42 0.40
N ASP A 250 1.52 25.45 -0.21
CA ASP A 250 2.21 24.25 -0.65
C ASP A 250 3.41 23.95 0.26
N ASN A 251 3.58 22.69 0.60
CA ASN A 251 4.78 22.16 1.27
C ASN A 251 5.97 22.12 0.28
N PRO A 252 7.20 21.90 0.76
CA PRO A 252 8.37 21.74 -0.10
C PRO A 252 8.17 20.65 -1.16
N THR A 253 8.62 20.93 -2.38
CA THR A 253 8.57 19.98 -3.49
C THR A 253 9.40 18.76 -3.20
N ILE A 254 8.88 17.57 -3.47
CA ILE A 254 9.58 16.28 -3.33
C ILE A 254 10.11 15.83 -4.69
N GLY A 255 11.33 15.29 -4.71
CA GLY A 255 11.92 14.63 -5.87
C GLY A 255 11.96 13.11 -5.69
N LEU A 256 11.52 12.37 -6.69
CA LEU A 256 11.62 10.92 -6.77
C LEU A 256 12.39 10.52 -8.02
N LEU A 257 13.50 9.81 -7.83
CA LEU A 257 14.23 9.16 -8.91
C LEU A 257 13.84 7.69 -8.96
N ILE A 258 13.38 7.23 -10.12
CA ILE A 258 13.00 5.84 -10.34
C ILE A 258 13.91 5.26 -11.41
N CYS A 259 14.84 4.37 -11.04
CA CYS A 259 15.85 3.80 -11.92
C CYS A 259 15.70 2.28 -12.07
N ARG A 260 16.39 1.72 -13.05
CA ARG A 260 16.35 0.27 -13.29
C ARG A 260 17.04 -0.51 -12.18
N GLN A 261 18.15 0.01 -11.67
CA GLN A 261 18.96 -0.57 -10.61
C GLN A 261 19.63 0.53 -9.80
N LYS A 262 19.95 0.25 -8.54
CA LYS A 262 20.75 1.15 -7.69
C LYS A 262 21.68 0.36 -6.79
N ASP A 263 22.87 0.88 -6.57
CA ASP A 263 23.68 0.52 -5.42
C ASP A 263 23.16 1.26 -4.18
N SER A 264 22.81 0.52 -3.14
CA SER A 264 22.18 1.08 -1.93
C SER A 264 23.10 2.03 -1.18
N MET A 265 24.43 1.77 -1.17
CA MET A 265 25.39 2.66 -0.49
C MET A 265 25.60 3.93 -1.29
N LEU A 266 25.71 3.82 -2.61
CA LEU A 266 25.85 4.98 -3.50
C LEU A 266 24.61 5.90 -3.37
N ALA A 267 23.42 5.31 -3.38
CA ALA A 267 22.17 6.04 -3.22
C ALA A 267 22.06 6.71 -1.84
N GLN A 268 22.46 6.02 -0.78
CA GLN A 268 22.48 6.57 0.58
C GLN A 268 23.44 7.77 0.67
N TYR A 269 24.68 7.66 0.18
CA TYR A 269 25.64 8.77 0.22
C TYR A 269 25.17 9.98 -0.58
N ALA A 270 24.52 9.73 -1.74
CA ALA A 270 23.93 10.79 -2.54
C ALA A 270 22.85 11.55 -1.77
N LEU A 271 21.97 10.83 -1.09
CA LEU A 271 20.89 11.40 -0.27
C LEU A 271 21.41 12.13 0.96
N GLU A 272 22.46 11.62 1.63
CA GLU A 272 23.11 12.28 2.77
C GLU A 272 23.69 13.65 2.40
N GLY A 273 24.21 13.80 1.18
CA GLY A 273 24.75 15.05 0.66
C GLY A 273 23.71 16.11 0.30
N SER A 274 22.39 15.78 0.28
CA SER A 274 21.33 16.70 -0.13
C SER A 274 20.45 17.14 1.03
N ASN A 275 20.12 18.44 1.07
CA ASN A 275 19.14 19.03 2.01
C ASN A 275 17.73 19.18 1.39
N LEU A 276 17.51 18.66 0.21
CA LEU A 276 16.21 18.63 -0.45
C LEU A 276 15.52 17.31 -0.16
N PRO A 277 14.17 17.28 -0.08
CA PRO A 277 13.44 16.03 0.13
C PRO A 277 13.47 15.17 -1.13
N LEU A 278 14.31 14.14 -1.13
CA LEU A 278 14.57 13.27 -2.27
C LEU A 278 14.38 11.80 -1.88
N GLY A 279 13.92 11.01 -2.86
CA GLY A 279 13.81 9.56 -2.77
C GLY A 279 14.37 8.88 -4.03
N ILE A 280 14.92 7.67 -3.84
CA ILE A 280 15.47 6.85 -4.91
C ILE A 280 14.86 5.46 -4.80
N SER A 281 14.27 4.99 -5.89
CA SER A 281 13.63 3.68 -6.00
C SER A 281 14.05 2.97 -7.27
N GLU A 282 13.93 1.66 -7.25
CA GLU A 282 14.00 0.85 -8.47
C GLU A 282 12.62 0.66 -9.10
N TYR A 283 12.58 0.15 -10.33
CA TYR A 283 11.37 -0.36 -10.94
C TYR A 283 11.59 -1.72 -11.62
N GLU A 284 10.51 -2.47 -11.75
CA GLU A 284 10.48 -3.75 -12.48
C GLU A 284 9.44 -3.70 -13.60
N LEU A 285 9.77 -4.33 -14.75
CA LEU A 285 8.90 -4.45 -15.91
C LEU A 285 8.23 -5.84 -16.00
N SER A 286 8.76 -6.83 -15.32
CA SER A 286 8.17 -8.17 -15.26
C SER A 286 7.11 -8.23 -14.17
N LYS A 287 6.04 -8.99 -14.39
CA LYS A 287 5.17 -9.37 -13.29
C LYS A 287 6.01 -10.14 -12.27
N LEU A 288 6.04 -9.70 -11.04
CA LEU A 288 6.78 -10.31 -9.93
C LEU A 288 6.30 -11.75 -9.62
N TYR A 289 5.25 -12.24 -10.30
CA TYR A 289 4.68 -13.56 -10.12
C TYR A 289 4.49 -14.27 -11.46
N PRO A 290 4.75 -15.59 -11.50
CA PRO A 290 4.54 -16.38 -12.70
C PRO A 290 3.07 -16.31 -13.15
N GLU A 291 2.88 -16.32 -14.45
CA GLU A 291 1.63 -16.23 -15.21
C GLU A 291 0.68 -17.40 -14.94
N LYS A 292 0.38 -17.83 -13.82
CA LYS A 292 -0.72 -18.74 -13.48
C LYS A 292 -0.93 -18.79 -11.96
N VAL A 293 -1.68 -17.83 -11.46
CA VAL A 293 -2.69 -18.20 -10.49
C VAL A 293 -4.00 -18.33 -11.29
N GLU A 294 -4.17 -19.44 -11.99
CA GLU A 294 -5.50 -19.92 -12.36
C GLU A 294 -6.33 -19.87 -11.10
N GLY A 295 -7.53 -19.30 -11.23
CA GLY A 295 -8.42 -18.96 -10.14
C GLY A 295 -8.39 -19.97 -9.01
N THR A 296 -7.71 -19.66 -7.93
CA THR A 296 -7.60 -20.46 -6.73
C THR A 296 -8.82 -20.31 -5.83
N MET A 297 -9.98 -20.23 -6.42
CA MET A 297 -11.18 -20.68 -5.74
C MET A 297 -11.39 -22.13 -6.12
N PRO A 298 -11.17 -23.09 -5.21
CA PRO A 298 -11.63 -24.42 -5.48
C PRO A 298 -13.10 -24.34 -5.83
N THR A 299 -13.53 -24.98 -6.91
CA THR A 299 -14.93 -25.06 -7.29
C THR A 299 -15.72 -25.70 -6.15
N ILE A 300 -17.03 -25.50 -6.14
CA ILE A 300 -17.89 -26.13 -5.10
C ILE A 300 -17.65 -27.64 -5.09
N GLU A 301 -17.45 -28.23 -6.28
CA GLU A 301 -17.14 -29.65 -6.45
C GLU A 301 -15.79 -30.06 -5.83
N GLU A 302 -14.76 -29.23 -5.96
CA GLU A 302 -13.44 -29.49 -5.34
C GLU A 302 -13.47 -29.34 -3.83
N ILE A 303 -14.28 -28.43 -3.28
CA ILE A 303 -14.51 -28.27 -1.84
C ILE A 303 -15.29 -29.48 -1.31
N GLU A 304 -16.30 -29.93 -2.03
CA GLU A 304 -17.09 -31.11 -1.67
C GLU A 304 -16.26 -32.40 -1.73
N ALA A 305 -15.41 -32.57 -2.75
CA ALA A 305 -14.49 -33.70 -2.86
C ALA A 305 -13.52 -33.78 -1.67
N ARG A 306 -12.87 -32.67 -1.30
CA ARG A 306 -11.96 -32.60 -0.14
C ARG A 306 -12.66 -32.78 1.21
N LEU A 307 -13.93 -32.40 1.33
CA LEU A 307 -14.73 -32.66 2.53
C LEU A 307 -15.21 -34.13 2.59
N GLY A 308 -15.48 -34.74 1.42
CA GLY A 308 -15.84 -36.15 1.30
C GLY A 308 -14.70 -37.11 1.68
N GLU A 309 -13.47 -36.81 1.29
CA GLU A 309 -12.28 -37.60 1.63
C GLU A 309 -11.99 -37.58 3.15
N ASN A 310 -12.21 -36.45 3.83
CA ASN A 310 -12.03 -36.35 5.27
C ASN A 310 -13.12 -37.03 6.11
N LEU A 311 -14.27 -37.35 5.54
CA LEU A 311 -15.35 -38.08 6.20
C LEU A 311 -15.19 -39.61 6.06
N ASN A 312 -14.59 -40.06 4.95
CA ASN A 312 -14.35 -41.50 4.70
C ASN A 312 -13.08 -42.02 5.39
N GLY A 313 -12.11 -41.16 5.72
CA GLY A 313 -10.90 -41.53 6.45
C GLY A 313 -11.08 -41.84 7.94
N LYS A 314 -12.27 -41.61 8.51
CA LYS A 314 -12.58 -41.87 9.94
C LYS A 314 -13.44 -43.12 10.21
N GLN A 315 -13.73 -43.91 9.17
CA GLN A 315 -14.54 -45.14 9.36
C GLN A 315 -13.74 -46.45 9.22
N THR A 316 -12.41 -46.40 9.20
CA THR A 316 -11.59 -47.63 9.07
C THR A 316 -10.70 -47.89 10.27
N GLU A 317 -11.03 -47.35 11.46
CA GLU A 317 -10.44 -47.78 12.73
C GLU A 317 -11.55 -47.94 13.77
N LEU A 318 -12.21 -49.09 13.74
CA LEU A 318 -12.93 -49.71 14.85
C LEU A 318 -12.92 -51.24 14.66
#